data_e3a652fa363ce739cd0f24332eed2d6a
#
_entry.id   e3a652fa363ce739cd0f24332eed2d6a
#
_cell.length_a   1.000
_cell.length_b   1.000
_cell.length_c   1.000
_cell.angle_alpha   90.00
_cell.angle_beta   90.00
_cell.angle_gamma   90.00
#
_symmetry.space_group_name_H-M   'P 1'
#
loop_
_entity.id
_entity.type
_entity.pdbx_description
1 polymer ?
#
loop_
_entity_poly.entity_id
_entity_poly.type
_entity_poly.pdbx_seq_one_letter_code
_entity_poly.pdbx_strand_id
1 'polypeptide(L)'
;TEIIDKFFPKFDKAYWAERKAKEKLDQDHIDYDSEILNSVIKQILDSWEKKRVDAASKGTILHEKIEDFYNSKFHNDYPPEFEYFQNFHKKYKRLKPYRTEWRIFDKHLSLAGTVDMVYEKENGELFIFDWKRTSKLVDENNQPILKDFNFGYEGLSQVADNSYNRYSLQQNVYKYIIENHYQKIISSMNLLVLHPDYNDFIHLKLPEMKKEAEFLIDQAKALSK
;
A
#
# COMPACT_ATOMS: atom_id res chain seq x y z
N THR A 1 4.76 -4.47 -7.57
CA THR A 1 3.93 -5.36 -6.73
C THR A 1 3.36 -6.56 -7.46
N GLU A 2 3.34 -6.59 -8.79
CA GLU A 2 2.79 -7.71 -9.57
C GLU A 2 3.34 -9.09 -9.18
N ILE A 3 4.62 -9.16 -8.82
CA ILE A 3 5.23 -10.41 -8.36
C ILE A 3 4.60 -10.90 -7.04
N ILE A 4 4.30 -9.97 -6.11
CA ILE A 4 3.67 -10.30 -4.83
C ILE A 4 2.26 -10.84 -5.04
N ASP A 5 1.48 -10.20 -5.93
CA ASP A 5 0.08 -10.54 -6.18
C ASP A 5 -0.10 -11.96 -6.76
N LYS A 6 0.95 -12.54 -7.37
CA LYS A 6 0.93 -13.93 -7.88
C LYS A 6 0.87 -14.98 -6.76
N PHE A 7 1.32 -14.63 -5.57
CA PHE A 7 1.44 -15.54 -4.42
C PHE A 7 0.38 -15.32 -3.36
N PHE A 8 -0.70 -14.62 -3.68
CA PHE A 8 -1.85 -14.44 -2.80
C PHE A 8 -3.17 -14.75 -3.51
N PRO A 9 -4.21 -15.16 -2.77
CA PRO A 9 -5.53 -15.38 -3.33
C PRO A 9 -6.05 -14.16 -4.08
N LYS A 10 -6.66 -14.39 -5.24
CA LYS A 10 -7.36 -13.32 -5.96
C LYS A 10 -8.71 -13.07 -5.32
N PHE A 11 -9.05 -11.81 -5.11
CA PHE A 11 -10.38 -11.43 -4.64
C PHE A 11 -11.43 -11.68 -5.71
N ASP A 12 -12.36 -12.61 -5.45
CA ASP A 12 -13.48 -12.91 -6.34
C ASP A 12 -14.60 -11.88 -6.15
N LYS A 13 -14.54 -10.82 -6.97
CA LYS A 13 -15.52 -9.74 -6.94
C LYS A 13 -16.95 -10.23 -7.21
N ALA A 14 -17.13 -11.19 -8.11
CA ALA A 14 -18.44 -11.68 -8.50
C ALA A 14 -19.09 -12.43 -7.34
N TYR A 15 -18.36 -13.38 -6.77
CA TYR A 15 -18.83 -14.15 -5.60
C TYR A 15 -19.24 -13.24 -4.44
N TRP A 16 -18.37 -12.30 -4.07
CA TRP A 16 -18.63 -11.42 -2.93
C TRP A 16 -19.75 -10.40 -3.19
N ALA A 17 -19.93 -9.94 -4.44
CA ALA A 17 -21.01 -9.06 -4.81
C ALA A 17 -22.37 -9.80 -4.74
N GLU A 18 -22.43 -11.02 -5.25
CA GLU A 18 -23.62 -11.87 -5.17
C GLU A 18 -23.99 -12.17 -3.72
N ARG A 19 -23.02 -12.59 -2.91
CA ARG A 19 -23.25 -12.84 -1.47
C ARG A 19 -23.80 -11.62 -0.76
N LYS A 20 -23.19 -10.45 -0.97
CA LYS A 20 -23.68 -9.19 -0.36
C LYS A 20 -25.05 -8.78 -0.88
N ALA A 21 -25.37 -9.05 -2.15
CA ALA A 21 -26.67 -8.75 -2.71
C ALA A 21 -27.77 -9.60 -2.04
N LYS A 22 -27.52 -10.90 -1.88
CA LYS A 22 -28.43 -11.81 -1.17
C LYS A 22 -28.60 -11.38 0.30
N GLU A 23 -27.50 -11.17 1.03
CA GLU A 23 -27.55 -10.70 2.42
C GLU A 23 -28.39 -9.40 2.57
N LYS A 24 -28.27 -8.45 1.63
CA LYS A 24 -29.04 -7.21 1.66
C LYS A 24 -30.51 -7.44 1.40
N LEU A 25 -30.87 -8.22 0.37
CA LEU A 25 -32.26 -8.52 0.04
C LEU A 25 -32.97 -9.29 1.15
N ASP A 26 -32.27 -10.25 1.77
CA ASP A 26 -32.77 -11.02 2.91
C ASP A 26 -33.00 -10.13 4.14
N GLN A 27 -32.07 -9.20 4.43
CA GLN A 27 -32.22 -8.23 5.54
C GLN A 27 -33.39 -7.26 5.34
N ASP A 28 -33.61 -6.85 4.08
CA ASP A 28 -34.70 -5.94 3.72
C ASP A 28 -36.05 -6.69 3.56
N HIS A 29 -36.07 -8.01 3.77
CA HIS A 29 -37.27 -8.89 3.58
C HIS A 29 -37.89 -8.76 2.19
N ILE A 30 -37.06 -8.60 1.16
CA ILE A 30 -37.49 -8.46 -0.22
C ILE A 30 -37.45 -9.84 -0.89
N ASP A 31 -38.61 -10.31 -1.37
CA ASP A 31 -38.66 -11.45 -2.28
C ASP A 31 -38.00 -11.06 -3.62
N TYR A 32 -37.09 -11.86 -4.13
CA TYR A 32 -36.34 -11.54 -5.34
C TYR A 32 -36.24 -12.71 -6.31
N ASP A 33 -36.35 -12.38 -7.57
CA ASP A 33 -35.99 -13.23 -8.69
C ASP A 33 -34.55 -12.96 -9.18
N SER A 34 -34.16 -13.60 -10.26
CA SER A 34 -32.83 -13.42 -10.86
C SER A 34 -32.60 -12.01 -11.41
N GLU A 35 -33.64 -11.30 -11.85
CA GLU A 35 -33.52 -9.94 -12.41
C GLU A 35 -33.24 -8.93 -11.31
N ILE A 36 -33.99 -8.99 -10.21
CA ILE A 36 -33.76 -8.14 -9.03
C ILE A 36 -32.39 -8.41 -8.44
N LEU A 37 -32.00 -9.69 -8.27
CA LEU A 37 -30.69 -10.05 -7.75
C LEU A 37 -29.55 -9.48 -8.61
N ASN A 38 -29.62 -9.66 -9.94
CA ASN A 38 -28.60 -9.14 -10.86
C ASN A 38 -28.52 -7.61 -10.83
N SER A 39 -29.64 -6.92 -10.69
CA SER A 39 -29.68 -5.46 -10.53
C SER A 39 -28.93 -5.01 -9.27
N VAL A 40 -29.16 -5.67 -8.12
CA VAL A 40 -28.47 -5.35 -6.87
C VAL A 40 -26.99 -5.68 -6.93
N ILE A 41 -26.60 -6.82 -7.52
CA ILE A 41 -25.20 -7.17 -7.76
C ILE A 41 -24.49 -6.08 -8.56
N LYS A 42 -25.10 -5.62 -9.65
CA LYS A 42 -24.55 -4.54 -10.47
C LYS A 42 -24.37 -3.25 -9.68
N GLN A 43 -25.36 -2.84 -8.88
CA GLN A 43 -25.25 -1.65 -8.03
C GLN A 43 -24.09 -1.77 -7.02
N ILE A 44 -23.88 -2.95 -6.44
CA ILE A 44 -22.78 -3.20 -5.52
C ILE A 44 -21.42 -3.08 -6.24
N LEU A 45 -21.28 -3.72 -7.40
CA LEU A 45 -20.06 -3.66 -8.20
C LEU A 45 -19.74 -2.22 -8.63
N ASP A 46 -20.72 -1.47 -9.12
CA ASP A 46 -20.57 -0.07 -9.52
C ASP A 46 -20.17 0.81 -8.33
N SER A 47 -20.77 0.57 -7.15
CA SER A 47 -20.40 1.26 -5.91
C SER A 47 -18.95 0.98 -5.50
N TRP A 48 -18.50 -0.29 -5.60
CA TRP A 48 -17.12 -0.66 -5.27
C TRP A 48 -16.13 -0.02 -6.24
N GLU A 49 -16.44 -0.03 -7.53
CA GLU A 49 -15.60 0.60 -8.53
C GLU A 49 -15.50 2.12 -8.33
N LYS A 50 -16.62 2.79 -8.05
CA LYS A 50 -16.62 4.22 -7.74
C LYS A 50 -15.74 4.53 -6.52
N LYS A 51 -15.87 3.75 -5.43
CA LYS A 51 -15.04 3.91 -4.23
C LYS A 51 -13.55 3.68 -4.53
N ARG A 52 -13.23 2.67 -5.35
CA ARG A 52 -11.85 2.37 -5.75
C ARG A 52 -11.22 3.53 -6.52
N VAL A 53 -11.95 4.05 -7.51
CA VAL A 53 -11.48 5.16 -8.36
C VAL A 53 -11.30 6.43 -7.53
N ASP A 54 -12.27 6.77 -6.67
CA ASP A 54 -12.19 7.94 -5.79
C ASP A 54 -10.99 7.83 -4.82
N ALA A 55 -10.80 6.68 -4.18
CA ALA A 55 -9.69 6.45 -3.27
C ALA A 55 -8.33 6.55 -3.99
N ALA A 56 -8.21 5.98 -5.19
CA ALA A 56 -6.99 6.05 -6.00
C ALA A 56 -6.68 7.49 -6.42
N SER A 57 -7.68 8.23 -6.92
CA SER A 57 -7.52 9.63 -7.32
C SER A 57 -7.06 10.51 -6.14
N LYS A 58 -7.71 10.40 -4.99
CA LYS A 58 -7.34 11.15 -3.78
C LYS A 58 -5.94 10.78 -3.28
N GLY A 59 -5.56 9.50 -3.37
CA GLY A 59 -4.21 9.05 -3.06
C GLY A 59 -3.17 9.69 -3.97
N THR A 60 -3.40 9.67 -5.28
CA THR A 60 -2.50 10.28 -6.28
C THR A 60 -2.32 11.78 -6.03
N ILE A 61 -3.41 12.52 -5.77
CA ILE A 61 -3.34 13.96 -5.46
C ILE A 61 -2.50 14.20 -4.20
N LEU A 62 -2.69 13.40 -3.15
CA LEU A 62 -1.91 13.55 -1.92
C LEU A 62 -0.41 13.32 -2.15
N HIS A 63 -0.02 12.27 -2.89
CA HIS A 63 1.37 11.99 -3.24
C HIS A 63 1.98 13.15 -4.05
N GLU A 64 1.27 13.64 -5.07
CA GLU A 64 1.71 14.78 -5.88
C GLU A 64 1.94 16.03 -5.01
N LYS A 65 1.02 16.36 -4.11
CA LYS A 65 1.18 17.52 -3.21
C LYS A 65 2.35 17.36 -2.24
N ILE A 66 2.64 16.16 -1.77
CA ILE A 66 3.79 15.88 -0.91
C ILE A 66 5.10 15.98 -1.72
N GLU A 67 5.14 15.43 -2.93
CA GLU A 67 6.28 15.54 -3.83
C GLU A 67 6.58 17.00 -4.14
N ASP A 68 5.57 17.76 -4.53
CA ASP A 68 5.68 19.19 -4.84
C ASP A 68 6.16 20.02 -3.65
N PHE A 69 5.73 19.69 -2.43
CA PHE A 69 6.24 20.33 -1.21
C PHE A 69 7.76 20.16 -1.08
N TYR A 70 8.30 18.95 -1.29
CA TYR A 70 9.75 18.73 -1.24
C TYR A 70 10.50 19.35 -2.41
N ASN A 71 9.84 19.55 -3.55
CA ASN A 71 10.37 20.23 -4.72
C ASN A 71 10.15 21.75 -4.70
N SER A 72 9.74 22.30 -3.54
CA SER A 72 9.50 23.75 -3.35
C SER A 72 8.43 24.35 -4.30
N LYS A 73 7.48 23.52 -4.69
CA LYS A 73 6.29 23.96 -5.43
C LYS A 73 5.12 24.05 -4.47
N PHE A 74 4.53 25.23 -4.36
CA PHE A 74 3.45 25.50 -3.42
C PHE A 74 2.11 25.63 -4.14
N HIS A 75 1.05 25.17 -3.48
CA HIS A 75 -0.32 25.20 -3.98
C HIS A 75 -1.22 25.98 -3.00
N ASN A 76 -2.35 26.46 -3.51
CA ASN A 76 -3.38 27.09 -2.68
C ASN A 76 -4.44 26.08 -2.23
N ASP A 77 -4.46 24.90 -2.85
CA ASP A 77 -5.42 23.82 -2.63
C ASP A 77 -4.70 22.54 -2.18
N TYR A 78 -4.79 22.23 -0.91
CA TYR A 78 -4.28 20.98 -0.36
C TYR A 78 -5.43 20.11 0.14
N PRO A 79 -5.37 18.78 -0.04
CA PRO A 79 -6.36 17.89 0.57
C PRO A 79 -6.24 17.95 2.09
N PRO A 80 -7.31 17.69 2.86
CA PRO A 80 -7.30 17.78 4.31
C PRO A 80 -6.17 16.95 4.97
N GLU A 81 -5.89 15.78 4.43
CA GLU A 81 -4.85 14.86 4.93
C GLU A 81 -3.42 15.41 4.79
N PHE A 82 -3.23 16.45 4.00
CA PHE A 82 -1.94 17.11 3.86
C PHE A 82 -1.49 17.80 5.15
N GLU A 83 -2.43 18.22 6.00
CA GLU A 83 -2.11 18.72 7.36
C GLU A 83 -1.41 17.65 8.19
N TYR A 84 -1.83 16.39 8.10
CA TYR A 84 -1.19 15.28 8.81
C TYR A 84 0.24 15.04 8.32
N PHE A 85 0.47 15.17 7.02
CA PHE A 85 1.83 15.17 6.48
C PHE A 85 2.66 16.35 7.03
N GLN A 86 2.10 17.55 7.12
CA GLN A 86 2.81 18.68 7.71
C GLN A 86 3.15 18.47 9.20
N ASN A 87 2.27 17.83 9.96
CA ASN A 87 2.53 17.43 11.34
C ASN A 87 3.67 16.43 11.44
N PHE A 88 3.69 15.41 10.55
CA PHE A 88 4.82 14.50 10.43
C PHE A 88 6.12 15.26 10.12
N HIS A 89 6.12 16.12 9.12
CA HIS A 89 7.29 16.90 8.73
C HIS A 89 7.83 17.78 9.89
N LYS A 90 6.95 18.45 10.63
CA LYS A 90 7.31 19.22 11.82
C LYS A 90 7.92 18.36 12.92
N LYS A 91 7.31 17.17 13.19
CA LYS A 91 7.78 16.24 14.23
C LYS A 91 9.15 15.65 13.89
N TYR A 92 9.37 15.33 12.63
CA TYR A 92 10.59 14.69 12.13
C TYR A 92 11.50 15.63 11.34
N LYS A 93 11.54 16.91 11.67
CA LYS A 93 12.33 17.95 10.97
C LYS A 93 13.84 17.68 10.84
N ARG A 94 14.36 16.67 11.56
CA ARG A 94 15.77 16.22 11.46
C ARG A 94 15.99 15.21 10.33
N LEU A 95 14.93 14.65 9.76
CA LEU A 95 15.06 13.80 8.60
C LEU A 95 15.52 14.64 7.41
N LYS A 96 16.65 14.30 6.83
CA LYS A 96 17.20 14.99 5.68
C LYS A 96 16.64 14.39 4.40
N PRO A 97 15.85 15.12 3.60
CA PRO A 97 15.35 14.63 2.32
C PRO A 97 16.51 14.24 1.41
N TYR A 98 16.45 13.04 0.85
CA TYR A 98 17.42 12.53 -0.11
C TYR A 98 16.81 12.48 -1.51
N ARG A 99 15.61 11.90 -1.67
CA ARG A 99 14.93 11.77 -2.96
C ARG A 99 13.43 11.53 -2.77
N THR A 100 12.61 12.13 -3.64
CA THR A 100 11.18 11.84 -3.79
C THR A 100 10.94 11.03 -5.06
N GLU A 101 9.88 10.24 -5.11
CA GLU A 101 9.44 9.45 -6.28
C GLU A 101 10.60 8.73 -6.97
N TRP A 102 11.44 8.10 -6.17
CA TRP A 102 12.64 7.44 -6.68
C TRP A 102 12.29 6.17 -7.45
N ARG A 103 12.41 6.23 -8.77
CA ARG A 103 12.25 5.06 -9.64
C ARG A 103 13.46 4.15 -9.52
N ILE A 104 13.23 2.95 -9.03
CA ILE A 104 14.24 1.90 -8.86
C ILE A 104 13.92 0.72 -9.77
N PHE A 105 14.92 0.02 -10.23
CA PHE A 105 14.73 -1.14 -11.09
C PHE A 105 15.87 -2.14 -10.99
N ASP A 106 15.55 -3.40 -11.29
CA ASP A 106 16.48 -4.47 -11.59
C ASP A 106 16.15 -5.04 -12.96
N LYS A 107 17.03 -4.79 -13.94
CA LYS A 107 16.83 -5.22 -15.34
C LYS A 107 16.82 -6.73 -15.49
N HIS A 108 17.66 -7.44 -14.71
CA HIS A 108 17.80 -8.89 -14.82
C HIS A 108 16.57 -9.62 -14.28
N LEU A 109 15.88 -9.01 -13.35
CA LEU A 109 14.68 -9.55 -12.75
C LEU A 109 13.38 -8.99 -13.34
N SER A 110 13.47 -8.04 -14.27
CA SER A 110 12.32 -7.29 -14.80
C SER A 110 11.46 -6.69 -13.67
N LEU A 111 12.11 -6.28 -12.58
CA LEU A 111 11.47 -5.64 -11.45
C LEU A 111 11.70 -4.14 -11.47
N ALA A 112 10.64 -3.39 -11.25
CA ALA A 112 10.71 -1.94 -11.08
C ALA A 112 9.70 -1.47 -10.02
N GLY A 113 9.96 -0.31 -9.45
CA GLY A 113 9.05 0.33 -8.51
C GLY A 113 9.43 1.79 -8.29
N THR A 114 8.58 2.48 -7.55
CA THR A 114 8.82 3.86 -7.13
C THR A 114 8.76 3.90 -5.61
N VAL A 115 9.78 4.53 -5.01
CA VAL A 115 9.82 4.81 -3.57
C VAL A 115 9.36 6.25 -3.38
N ASP A 116 8.28 6.46 -2.65
CA ASP A 116 7.64 7.77 -2.53
C ASP A 116 8.59 8.80 -1.90
N MET A 117 9.30 8.41 -0.82
CA MET A 117 10.23 9.29 -0.13
C MET A 117 11.41 8.55 0.46
N VAL A 118 12.58 9.14 0.30
CA VAL A 118 13.82 8.66 0.92
C VAL A 118 14.43 9.79 1.75
N TYR A 119 14.77 9.47 2.97
CA TYR A 119 15.55 10.34 3.85
C TYR A 119 16.93 9.72 4.12
N GLU A 120 17.92 10.57 4.30
CA GLU A 120 19.30 10.18 4.59
C GLU A 120 19.68 10.53 6.02
N LYS A 121 20.34 9.62 6.71
CA LYS A 121 21.00 9.86 7.99
C LYS A 121 22.37 10.52 7.78
N GLU A 122 22.93 11.07 8.85
CA GLU A 122 24.28 11.64 8.83
C GLU A 122 25.38 10.64 8.43
N ASN A 123 25.17 9.35 8.71
CA ASN A 123 26.09 8.27 8.33
C ASN A 123 25.90 7.73 6.90
N GLY A 124 24.99 8.33 6.12
CA GLY A 124 24.68 7.93 4.74
C GLY A 124 23.71 6.76 4.58
N GLU A 125 23.22 6.16 5.69
CA GLU A 125 22.14 5.19 5.62
C GLU A 125 20.82 5.86 5.24
N LEU A 126 19.95 5.10 4.59
CA LEU A 126 18.66 5.60 4.12
C LEU A 126 17.48 5.05 4.91
N PHE A 127 16.48 5.90 5.07
CA PHE A 127 15.14 5.53 5.48
C PHE A 127 14.21 5.64 4.26
N ILE A 128 13.46 4.60 3.96
CA ILE A 128 12.42 4.67 2.93
C ILE A 128 11.05 4.80 3.58
N PHE A 129 10.24 5.66 3.00
CA PHE A 129 8.87 5.93 3.40
C PHE A 129 7.93 5.77 2.21
N ASP A 130 6.75 5.28 2.50
CA ASP A 130 5.67 5.12 1.54
C ASP A 130 4.40 5.72 2.16
N TRP A 131 3.76 6.61 1.41
CA TRP A 131 2.56 7.32 1.83
C TRP A 131 1.32 6.50 1.54
N LYS A 132 0.47 6.30 2.52
CA LYS A 132 -0.76 5.51 2.35
C LYS A 132 -2.00 6.27 2.80
N ARG A 133 -2.90 6.52 1.85
CA ARG A 133 -4.23 7.08 2.13
C ARG A 133 -5.23 5.95 2.27
N THR A 134 -5.29 5.34 3.44
CA THR A 134 -6.17 4.20 3.72
C THR A 134 -6.50 4.11 5.21
N SER A 135 -7.74 3.67 5.53
CA SER A 135 -8.18 3.37 6.91
C SER A 135 -8.11 1.88 7.26
N LYS A 136 -7.43 1.05 6.43
CA LYS A 136 -7.44 -0.42 6.57
C LYS A 136 -6.12 -1.02 7.05
N LEU A 137 -5.17 -0.19 7.49
CA LEU A 137 -3.84 -0.66 7.91
C LEU A 137 -3.71 -0.85 9.41
N VAL A 138 -4.51 -0.14 10.18
CA VAL A 138 -4.44 -0.16 11.63
C VAL A 138 -5.81 -0.38 12.25
N ASP A 139 -5.80 -0.93 13.45
CA ASP A 139 -6.97 -1.09 14.30
C ASP A 139 -7.34 0.20 15.05
N GLU A 140 -8.33 0.15 15.93
CA GLU A 140 -8.80 1.26 16.76
C GLU A 140 -7.73 1.80 17.74
N ASN A 141 -6.69 1.02 18.03
CA ASN A 141 -5.55 1.39 18.88
C ASN A 141 -4.33 1.87 18.05
N ASN A 142 -4.52 2.14 16.76
CA ASN A 142 -3.46 2.50 15.82
C ASN A 142 -2.35 1.44 15.68
N GLN A 143 -2.68 0.15 15.96
CA GLN A 143 -1.76 -0.96 15.77
C GLN A 143 -1.97 -1.61 14.41
N PRO A 144 -0.91 -2.10 13.74
CA PRO A 144 -1.04 -2.76 12.46
C PRO A 144 -2.01 -3.94 12.50
N ILE A 145 -2.92 -4.05 11.54
CA ILE A 145 -3.77 -5.21 11.36
C ILE A 145 -2.95 -6.34 10.76
N LEU A 146 -2.56 -7.31 11.58
CA LEU A 146 -1.67 -8.41 11.20
C LEU A 146 -2.41 -9.70 10.83
N LYS A 147 -3.66 -9.85 11.27
CA LYS A 147 -4.44 -11.08 11.09
C LYS A 147 -5.29 -11.01 9.84
N ASP A 148 -5.36 -12.13 9.13
CA ASP A 148 -6.32 -12.40 8.07
C ASP A 148 -6.66 -13.90 8.08
N PHE A 149 -7.77 -14.29 7.42
CA PHE A 149 -8.18 -15.68 7.26
C PHE A 149 -7.44 -16.36 6.10
N ASN A 150 -6.93 -15.58 5.17
CA ASN A 150 -6.17 -16.05 4.03
C ASN A 150 -4.68 -15.83 4.24
N PHE A 151 -3.90 -16.68 3.58
CA PHE A 151 -2.44 -16.60 3.59
C PHE A 151 -1.92 -16.67 2.15
N GLY A 152 -0.68 -16.28 1.98
CA GLY A 152 0.01 -16.46 0.71
C GLY A 152 0.25 -17.93 0.37
N TYR A 153 0.85 -18.15 -0.78
CA TYR A 153 1.21 -19.49 -1.28
C TYR A 153 2.71 -19.71 -1.20
N GLU A 154 3.14 -20.98 -1.21
CA GLU A 154 4.54 -21.39 -1.27
C GLU A 154 5.40 -20.73 -0.19
N GLY A 155 6.46 -19.99 -0.56
CA GLY A 155 7.34 -19.30 0.36
C GLY A 155 6.66 -18.18 1.17
N LEU A 156 5.42 -17.80 0.83
CA LEU A 156 4.60 -16.84 1.56
C LEU A 156 3.48 -17.49 2.38
N SER A 157 3.47 -18.81 2.53
CA SER A 157 2.40 -19.57 3.21
C SER A 157 2.19 -19.22 4.70
N GLN A 158 3.14 -18.55 5.33
CA GLN A 158 3.03 -18.05 6.71
C GLN A 158 2.68 -16.56 6.78
N VAL A 159 2.51 -15.89 5.63
CA VAL A 159 2.21 -14.46 5.55
C VAL A 159 0.71 -14.28 5.36
N ALA A 160 0.04 -13.69 6.34
CA ALA A 160 -1.38 -13.38 6.25
C ALA A 160 -1.67 -12.37 5.13
N ASP A 161 -2.75 -12.59 4.37
CA ASP A 161 -3.13 -11.77 3.21
C ASP A 161 -3.82 -10.47 3.63
N ASN A 162 -3.07 -9.54 4.15
CA ASN A 162 -3.55 -8.22 4.51
C ASN A 162 -2.67 -7.10 3.90
N SER A 163 -3.20 -5.89 3.88
CA SER A 163 -2.53 -4.74 3.28
C SER A 163 -1.18 -4.43 3.93
N TYR A 164 -1.06 -4.55 5.26
CA TYR A 164 0.19 -4.29 5.98
C TYR A 164 1.31 -5.23 5.53
N ASN A 165 1.03 -6.54 5.46
CA ASN A 165 2.01 -7.53 5.02
C ASN A 165 2.39 -7.35 3.54
N ARG A 166 1.42 -7.06 2.67
CA ARG A 166 1.69 -6.81 1.25
C ARG A 166 2.58 -5.58 1.04
N TYR A 167 2.36 -4.49 1.78
CA TYR A 167 3.25 -3.32 1.75
C TYR A 167 4.61 -3.61 2.38
N SER A 168 4.64 -4.41 3.45
CA SER A 168 5.91 -4.86 4.02
C SER A 168 6.75 -5.65 3.01
N LEU A 169 6.15 -6.60 2.31
CA LEU A 169 6.82 -7.34 1.22
C LEU A 169 7.31 -6.41 0.12
N GLN A 170 6.49 -5.45 -0.32
CA GLN A 170 6.88 -4.46 -1.34
C GLN A 170 8.12 -3.68 -0.93
N GLN A 171 8.13 -3.16 0.30
CA GLN A 171 9.27 -2.38 0.80
C GLN A 171 10.52 -3.24 0.97
N ASN A 172 10.39 -4.52 1.34
CA ASN A 172 11.52 -5.45 1.41
C ASN A 172 12.11 -5.77 0.03
N VAL A 173 11.26 -5.90 -1.01
CA VAL A 173 11.73 -6.02 -2.40
C VAL A 173 12.42 -4.73 -2.85
N TYR A 174 11.91 -3.56 -2.50
CA TYR A 174 12.57 -2.28 -2.81
C TYR A 174 13.90 -2.15 -2.11
N LYS A 175 13.98 -2.52 -0.83
CA LYS A 175 15.25 -2.59 -0.09
C LYS A 175 16.26 -3.47 -0.82
N TYR A 176 15.87 -4.68 -1.24
CA TYR A 176 16.73 -5.57 -2.00
C TYR A 176 17.29 -4.89 -3.27
N ILE A 177 16.45 -4.25 -4.07
CA ILE A 177 16.84 -3.56 -5.30
C ILE A 177 17.83 -2.44 -4.98
N ILE A 178 17.53 -1.61 -3.97
CA ILE A 178 18.38 -0.46 -3.61
C ILE A 178 19.74 -0.92 -3.10
N GLU A 179 19.79 -1.90 -2.22
CA GLU A 179 21.04 -2.37 -1.63
C GLU A 179 21.94 -3.07 -2.66
N ASN A 180 21.36 -3.85 -3.60
CA ASN A 180 22.12 -4.59 -4.58
C ASN A 180 22.54 -3.78 -5.82
N HIS A 181 21.73 -2.80 -6.24
CA HIS A 181 22.00 -2.08 -7.51
C HIS A 181 22.42 -0.63 -7.32
N TYR A 182 22.11 -0.02 -6.18
CA TYR A 182 22.42 1.39 -5.93
C TYR A 182 23.47 1.58 -4.82
N GLN A 183 23.98 0.49 -4.24
CA GLN A 183 25.03 0.49 -3.20
C GLN A 183 24.67 1.40 -2.00
N LYS A 184 23.41 1.40 -1.63
CA LYS A 184 22.90 2.16 -0.47
C LYS A 184 22.39 1.18 0.59
N ILE A 185 22.52 1.55 1.86
CA ILE A 185 22.04 0.77 3.00
C ILE A 185 20.69 1.31 3.44
N ILE A 186 19.67 0.45 3.46
CA ILE A 186 18.35 0.80 3.98
C ILE A 186 18.24 0.37 5.44
N SER A 187 18.26 1.33 6.34
CA SER A 187 18.22 1.07 7.78
C SER A 187 16.79 1.04 8.36
N SER A 188 15.80 1.53 7.62
CA SER A 188 14.40 1.47 8.04
C SER A 188 13.45 1.58 6.85
N MET A 189 12.38 0.79 6.90
CA MET A 189 11.26 0.81 5.98
C MET A 189 10.02 1.27 6.75
N ASN A 190 9.26 2.21 6.21
CA ASN A 190 8.20 2.89 6.94
C ASN A 190 6.98 3.12 6.07
N LEU A 191 5.78 3.05 6.68
CA LEU A 191 4.55 3.57 6.11
C LEU A 191 4.11 4.80 6.90
N LEU A 192 3.67 5.81 6.20
CA LEU A 192 2.96 6.93 6.81
C LEU A 192 1.51 6.90 6.37
N VAL A 193 0.61 6.61 7.29
CA VAL A 193 -0.82 6.54 7.02
C VAL A 193 -1.41 7.92 7.20
N LEU A 194 -2.03 8.44 6.12
CA LEU A 194 -2.61 9.77 6.03
C LEU A 194 -4.06 9.59 5.54
N HIS A 195 -5.01 9.48 6.45
CA HIS A 195 -6.42 9.29 6.10
C HIS A 195 -7.32 10.16 6.99
N PRO A 196 -8.39 10.77 6.44
CA PRO A 196 -9.26 11.68 7.21
C PRO A 196 -10.05 11.01 8.33
N ASP A 197 -10.14 9.68 8.36
CA ASP A 197 -10.76 8.95 9.47
C ASP A 197 -9.91 8.95 10.74
N TYR A 198 -8.66 9.42 10.67
CA TYR A 198 -7.76 9.58 11.80
C TYR A 198 -7.63 11.06 12.19
N ASN A 199 -7.21 11.32 13.44
CA ASN A 199 -7.02 12.68 13.93
C ASN A 199 -5.66 13.28 13.55
N ASP A 200 -4.71 12.45 13.13
CA ASP A 200 -3.34 12.85 12.72
C ASP A 200 -2.71 11.69 11.92
N PHE A 201 -1.45 11.86 11.49
CA PHE A 201 -0.71 10.78 10.83
C PHE A 201 -0.45 9.60 11.76
N ILE A 202 -0.38 8.39 11.18
CA ILE A 202 0.08 7.20 11.87
C ILE A 202 1.36 6.71 11.18
N HIS A 203 2.43 6.58 11.97
CA HIS A 203 3.73 6.12 11.48
C HIS A 203 3.94 4.66 11.89
N LEU A 204 4.08 3.79 10.90
CA LEU A 204 4.34 2.37 11.08
C LEU A 204 5.74 2.02 10.58
N LYS A 205 6.57 1.45 11.45
CA LYS A 205 7.84 0.84 11.04
C LYS A 205 7.56 -0.57 10.55
N LEU A 206 8.07 -0.91 9.36
CA LEU A 206 7.86 -2.21 8.75
C LEU A 206 8.93 -3.23 9.20
N PRO A 207 8.56 -4.52 9.28
CA PRO A 207 9.49 -5.59 9.62
C PRO A 207 10.42 -5.93 8.46
N GLU A 208 11.57 -6.48 8.82
CA GLU A 208 12.43 -7.21 7.88
C GLU A 208 11.77 -8.55 7.55
N MET A 209 11.50 -8.77 6.26
CA MET A 209 10.94 -9.99 5.69
C MET A 209 11.92 -10.60 4.69
N LYS A 210 13.14 -10.88 5.17
CA LYS A 210 14.26 -11.26 4.30
C LYS A 210 13.99 -12.55 3.53
N LYS A 211 13.49 -13.58 4.19
CA LYS A 211 13.21 -14.90 3.56
C LYS A 211 12.14 -14.79 2.48
N GLU A 212 11.08 -14.06 2.78
CA GLU A 212 9.96 -13.83 1.88
C GLU A 212 10.39 -12.97 0.67
N ALA A 213 11.21 -11.94 0.90
CA ALA A 213 11.77 -11.14 -0.18
C ALA A 213 12.72 -11.96 -1.06
N GLU A 214 13.61 -12.76 -0.48
CA GLU A 214 14.50 -13.67 -1.23
C GLU A 214 13.68 -14.66 -2.08
N PHE A 215 12.62 -15.24 -1.53
CA PHE A 215 11.70 -16.09 -2.29
C PHE A 215 11.12 -15.34 -3.50
N LEU A 216 10.58 -14.13 -3.32
CA LEU A 216 10.01 -13.33 -4.40
C LEU A 216 11.05 -12.99 -5.48
N ILE A 217 12.27 -12.69 -5.08
CA ILE A 217 13.38 -12.42 -5.99
C ILE A 217 13.74 -13.66 -6.82
N ASP A 218 13.79 -14.84 -6.19
CA ASP A 218 14.07 -16.09 -6.89
C ASP A 218 12.95 -16.47 -7.87
N GLN A 219 11.70 -16.19 -7.52
CA GLN A 219 10.57 -16.34 -8.46
C GLN A 219 10.66 -15.36 -9.63
N ALA A 220 11.08 -14.12 -9.40
CA ALA A 220 11.29 -13.15 -10.48
C ALA A 220 12.40 -13.62 -11.42
N LYS A 221 13.52 -14.18 -10.91
CA LYS A 221 14.59 -14.80 -11.73
C LYS A 221 14.07 -15.94 -12.60
N ALA A 222 13.18 -16.78 -12.06
CA ALA A 222 12.61 -17.90 -12.81
C ALA A 222 11.70 -17.45 -13.96
N LEU A 223 10.98 -16.33 -13.78
CA LEU A 223 10.06 -15.76 -14.77
C LEU A 223 10.77 -14.93 -15.86
N SER A 224 12.01 -14.52 -15.62
CA SER A 224 12.80 -13.67 -16.55
C SER A 224 13.66 -14.50 -17.52
N LYS A 225 13.63 -15.83 -17.41
CA LYS A 225 14.28 -16.79 -18.32
C LYS A 225 13.32 -17.23 -19.41
#